data_fee88b435f23db76b3e1ac6c8e618ce0
#
_entry.id   fee88b435f23db76b3e1ac6c8e618ce0
#
_cell.length_a   1.000
_cell.length_b   1.000
_cell.length_c   1.000
_cell.angle_alpha   90.00
_cell.angle_beta   90.00
_cell.angle_gamma   90.00
#
_symmetry.space_group_name_H-M   'P 1'
#
loop_
_entity.id
_entity.type
_entity.pdbx_description
1 polymer ?
#
loop_
_entity_poly.entity_id
_entity_poly.type
_entity_poly.pdbx_seq_one_letter_code
_entity_poly.pdbx_strand_id
1 'polypeptide(L)'
;MRFALTGGIACGKSLAAKMLNDLGVETIDADDLVHELLPDPAERRRIAAEVFADPEKRRALERELHPQVRSRLFAWLDEPRAASAPPRVAVVPLLYEAGWEGDFSLVGCVASARETQLKRMTARRGYSREEALARLAAQLPVEDKAARADFVICNDGTVDDLRAAVGDFAEIIREFNTRGEKNGIIRDMLKGGE
;
A
#
# COMPACT_ATOMS: atom_id res chain seq x y z
N MET A 1 -3.71 -11.84 -12.66
CA MET A 1 -3.65 -10.37 -12.51
C MET A 1 -3.07 -10.03 -11.15
N ARG A 2 -2.39 -8.90 -11.03
CA ARG A 2 -1.81 -8.46 -9.77
C ARG A 2 -2.45 -7.15 -9.35
N PHE A 3 -2.87 -7.05 -8.08
CA PHE A 3 -3.48 -5.86 -7.50
C PHE A 3 -2.61 -5.33 -6.37
N ALA A 4 -2.51 -4.01 -6.24
CA ALA A 4 -1.76 -3.36 -5.18
C ALA A 4 -2.62 -2.36 -4.39
N LEU A 5 -2.31 -2.23 -3.10
CA LEU A 5 -2.78 -1.16 -2.23
C LEU A 5 -1.57 -0.38 -1.72
N THR A 6 -1.51 0.88 -2.07
CA THR A 6 -0.48 1.82 -1.60
C THR A 6 -1.09 2.96 -0.79
N GLY A 7 -0.32 3.97 -0.46
CA GLY A 7 -0.79 5.20 0.20
C GLY A 7 0.23 5.81 1.15
N GLY A 8 -0.04 6.99 1.64
CA GLY A 8 0.84 7.75 2.52
C GLY A 8 1.03 7.13 3.90
N ILE A 9 2.07 7.59 4.60
CA ILE A 9 2.25 7.27 6.02
C ILE A 9 1.04 7.78 6.82
N ALA A 10 0.56 7.00 7.78
CA ALA A 10 -0.60 7.30 8.63
C ALA A 10 -1.94 7.50 7.89
N CYS A 11 -2.04 7.18 6.58
CA CYS A 11 -3.31 7.22 5.83
C CYS A 11 -4.28 6.08 6.16
N GLY A 12 -3.84 5.02 6.88
CA GLY A 12 -4.73 3.93 7.30
C GLY A 12 -4.69 2.69 6.42
N LYS A 13 -3.63 2.47 5.64
CA LYS A 13 -3.43 1.27 4.80
C LYS A 13 -3.70 -0.05 5.54
N SER A 14 -3.12 -0.23 6.72
CA SER A 14 -3.31 -1.47 7.50
C SER A 14 -4.77 -1.70 7.91
N LEU A 15 -5.54 -0.63 8.18
CA LEU A 15 -6.97 -0.75 8.45
C LEU A 15 -7.74 -1.12 7.18
N ALA A 16 -7.41 -0.48 6.05
CA ALA A 16 -8.00 -0.82 4.75
C ALA A 16 -7.68 -2.26 4.33
N ALA A 17 -6.43 -2.73 4.53
CA ALA A 17 -6.04 -4.11 4.28
C ALA A 17 -6.82 -5.10 5.13
N LYS A 18 -7.01 -4.79 6.43
CA LYS A 18 -7.86 -5.61 7.30
C LYS A 18 -9.29 -5.67 6.79
N MET A 19 -9.88 -4.53 6.39
CA MET A 19 -11.23 -4.49 5.83
C MET A 19 -11.34 -5.29 4.52
N LEU A 20 -10.31 -5.27 3.66
CA LEU A 20 -10.24 -6.14 2.47
C LEU A 20 -10.26 -7.62 2.85
N ASN A 21 -9.49 -8.03 3.87
CA ASN A 21 -9.51 -9.42 4.37
C ASN A 21 -10.88 -9.79 4.92
N ASP A 22 -11.53 -8.92 5.68
CA ASP A 22 -12.89 -9.13 6.20
C ASP A 22 -13.93 -9.29 5.07
N LEU A 23 -13.66 -8.70 3.90
CA LEU A 23 -14.45 -8.84 2.67
C LEU A 23 -14.02 -10.03 1.79
N GLY A 24 -13.10 -10.88 2.24
CA GLY A 24 -12.66 -12.06 1.49
C GLY A 24 -11.66 -11.74 0.35
N VAL A 25 -10.92 -10.65 0.46
CA VAL A 25 -9.78 -10.34 -0.41
C VAL A 25 -8.51 -10.60 0.41
N GLU A 26 -7.67 -11.55 -0.01
CA GLU A 26 -6.44 -11.86 0.70
C GLU A 26 -5.39 -10.76 0.50
N THR A 27 -4.69 -10.38 1.58
CA THR A 27 -3.64 -9.36 1.50
C THR A 27 -2.30 -9.88 2.01
N ILE A 28 -1.20 -9.41 1.40
CA ILE A 28 0.17 -9.59 1.87
C ILE A 28 0.80 -8.20 2.03
N ASP A 29 1.46 -7.93 3.14
CA ASP A 29 2.15 -6.66 3.38
C ASP A 29 3.64 -6.79 3.08
N ALA A 30 4.16 -5.89 2.24
CA ALA A 30 5.58 -5.84 1.91
C ALA A 30 6.46 -5.55 3.14
N ASP A 31 5.96 -4.78 4.11
CA ASP A 31 6.68 -4.49 5.36
C ASP A 31 6.79 -5.76 6.23
N ASP A 32 5.77 -6.64 6.22
CA ASP A 32 5.84 -7.93 6.92
C ASP A 32 6.89 -8.85 6.29
N LEU A 33 7.02 -8.86 4.96
CA LEU A 33 8.08 -9.60 4.28
C LEU A 33 9.48 -9.08 4.62
N VAL A 34 9.64 -7.77 4.81
CA VAL A 34 10.89 -7.21 5.34
C VAL A 34 11.16 -7.71 6.75
N HIS A 35 10.13 -7.82 7.60
CA HIS A 35 10.26 -8.37 8.96
C HIS A 35 10.66 -9.84 8.97
N GLU A 36 10.22 -10.62 7.99
CA GLU A 36 10.65 -12.01 7.83
C GLU A 36 12.11 -12.13 7.36
N LEU A 37 12.54 -11.22 6.50
CA LEU A 37 13.93 -11.16 6.01
C LEU A 37 14.91 -10.69 7.09
N LEU A 38 14.46 -9.86 8.02
CA LEU A 38 15.19 -9.33 9.16
C LEU A 38 14.46 -9.71 10.45
N PRO A 39 14.54 -10.97 10.91
CA PRO A 39 13.70 -11.47 12.00
C PRO A 39 14.05 -10.87 13.38
N ASP A 40 15.30 -10.46 13.61
CA ASP A 40 15.71 -9.87 14.89
C ASP A 40 15.18 -8.44 15.07
N PRO A 41 14.29 -8.19 16.06
CA PRO A 41 13.77 -6.85 16.33
C PRO A 41 14.84 -5.84 16.79
N ALA A 42 15.92 -6.30 17.41
CA ALA A 42 17.01 -5.43 17.85
C ALA A 42 17.84 -4.98 16.64
N GLU A 43 18.12 -5.89 15.73
CA GLU A 43 18.80 -5.60 14.48
C GLU A 43 17.96 -4.63 13.61
N ARG A 44 16.66 -4.87 13.46
CA ARG A 44 15.77 -3.94 12.73
C ARG A 44 15.80 -2.52 13.30
N ARG A 45 15.77 -2.38 14.64
CA ARG A 45 15.86 -1.05 15.29
C ARG A 45 17.20 -0.38 15.01
N ARG A 46 18.30 -1.13 15.07
CA ARG A 46 19.65 -0.62 14.78
C ARG A 46 19.74 -0.14 13.33
N ILE A 47 19.32 -1.00 12.38
CA ILE A 47 19.30 -0.67 10.95
C ILE A 47 18.42 0.55 10.69
N ALA A 48 17.21 0.60 11.26
CA ALA A 48 16.30 1.74 11.10
C ALA A 48 16.91 3.05 11.58
N ALA A 49 17.64 3.05 12.70
CA ALA A 49 18.35 4.23 13.20
C ALA A 49 19.48 4.67 12.25
N GLU A 50 20.25 3.71 11.73
CA GLU A 50 21.35 3.98 10.81
C GLU A 50 20.87 4.55 9.47
N VAL A 51 19.83 3.94 8.86
CA VAL A 51 19.27 4.37 7.57
C VAL A 51 18.45 5.65 7.66
N PHE A 52 17.93 5.98 8.84
CA PHE A 52 17.24 7.24 9.05
C PHE A 52 18.20 8.43 9.01
N ALA A 53 19.42 8.24 9.52
CA ALA A 53 20.47 9.26 9.57
C ALA A 53 21.29 9.36 8.27
N ASP A 54 21.30 8.29 7.45
CA ASP A 54 22.19 8.18 6.30
C ASP A 54 21.44 7.71 5.03
N PRO A 55 21.18 8.62 4.06
CA PRO A 55 20.49 8.27 2.82
C PRO A 55 21.22 7.24 1.94
N GLU A 56 22.56 7.18 2.03
CA GLU A 56 23.33 6.20 1.26
C GLU A 56 23.15 4.79 1.83
N LYS A 57 23.18 4.64 3.15
CA LYS A 57 22.90 3.37 3.83
C LYS A 57 21.47 2.92 3.56
N ARG A 58 20.51 3.85 3.55
CA ARG A 58 19.13 3.54 3.19
C ARG A 58 19.05 2.97 1.77
N ARG A 59 19.66 3.64 0.79
CA ARG A 59 19.68 3.16 -0.59
C ARG A 59 20.38 1.81 -0.75
N ALA A 60 21.45 1.57 0.02
CA ALA A 60 22.14 0.29 0.02
C ALA A 60 21.25 -0.85 0.54
N LEU A 61 20.57 -0.63 1.66
CA LEU A 61 19.62 -1.59 2.24
C LEU A 61 18.42 -1.86 1.30
N GLU A 62 17.85 -0.80 0.72
CA GLU A 62 16.77 -0.92 -0.26
C GLU A 62 17.21 -1.76 -1.47
N ARG A 63 18.40 -1.52 -2.03
CA ARG A 63 18.92 -2.35 -3.15
C ARG A 63 19.08 -3.83 -2.79
N GLU A 64 19.38 -4.14 -1.53
CA GLU A 64 19.51 -5.51 -1.05
C GLU A 64 18.15 -6.18 -0.79
N LEU A 65 17.23 -5.47 -0.13
CA LEU A 65 15.94 -6.03 0.30
C LEU A 65 14.89 -6.03 -0.79
N HIS A 66 14.81 -4.98 -1.62
CA HIS A 66 13.76 -4.86 -2.64
C HIS A 66 13.64 -6.06 -3.58
N PRO A 67 14.74 -6.64 -4.13
CA PRO A 67 14.62 -7.82 -4.99
C PRO A 67 14.05 -9.03 -4.26
N GLN A 68 14.42 -9.22 -2.99
CA GLN A 68 13.96 -10.35 -2.18
C GLN A 68 12.48 -10.21 -1.81
N VAL A 69 12.07 -9.01 -1.35
CA VAL A 69 10.67 -8.70 -1.06
C VAL A 69 9.81 -8.86 -2.31
N ARG A 70 10.25 -8.26 -3.44
CA ARG A 70 9.54 -8.34 -4.72
C ARG A 70 9.38 -9.79 -5.18
N SER A 71 10.42 -10.61 -5.08
CA SER A 71 10.38 -12.02 -5.47
C SER A 71 9.34 -12.78 -4.65
N ARG A 72 9.34 -12.63 -3.31
CA ARG A 72 8.38 -13.31 -2.43
C ARG A 72 6.94 -12.82 -2.65
N LEU A 73 6.77 -11.50 -2.80
CA LEU A 73 5.48 -10.89 -3.06
C LEU A 73 4.85 -11.41 -4.35
N PHE A 74 5.63 -11.47 -5.44
CA PHE A 74 5.15 -11.96 -6.72
C PHE A 74 4.96 -13.47 -6.76
N ALA A 75 5.81 -14.24 -6.08
CA ALA A 75 5.60 -15.67 -5.92
C ALA A 75 4.24 -15.97 -5.25
N TRP A 76 3.87 -15.18 -4.23
CA TRP A 76 2.57 -15.32 -3.57
C TRP A 76 1.41 -14.86 -4.46
N LEU A 77 1.55 -13.71 -5.17
CA LEU A 77 0.51 -13.21 -6.07
C LEU A 77 0.25 -14.15 -7.25
N ASP A 78 1.30 -14.76 -7.80
CA ASP A 78 1.25 -15.59 -9.03
C ASP A 78 1.06 -17.09 -8.74
N GLU A 79 1.00 -17.48 -7.46
CA GLU A 79 0.76 -18.88 -7.10
C GLU A 79 -0.52 -19.41 -7.76
N PRO A 80 -0.44 -20.55 -8.48
CA PRO A 80 -1.60 -21.12 -9.15
C PRO A 80 -2.72 -21.45 -8.17
N ARG A 81 -3.95 -21.00 -8.47
CA ARG A 81 -5.13 -21.17 -7.61
C ARG A 81 -6.37 -21.51 -8.43
N ALA A 82 -7.36 -22.08 -7.74
CA ALA A 82 -8.67 -22.31 -8.36
C ALA A 82 -9.30 -20.98 -8.80
N ALA A 83 -10.06 -20.99 -9.89
CA ALA A 83 -10.76 -19.79 -10.38
C ALA A 83 -11.73 -19.17 -9.35
N SER A 84 -12.22 -19.98 -8.39
CA SER A 84 -13.08 -19.55 -7.28
C SER A 84 -12.31 -19.04 -6.05
N ALA A 85 -10.98 -19.05 -6.10
CA ALA A 85 -10.18 -18.58 -4.96
C ALA A 85 -10.33 -17.05 -4.75
N PRO A 86 -10.25 -16.57 -3.51
CA PRO A 86 -10.28 -15.16 -3.21
C PRO A 86 -9.22 -14.38 -4.01
N PRO A 87 -9.52 -13.15 -4.48
CA PRO A 87 -8.51 -12.31 -5.09
C PRO A 87 -7.43 -11.91 -4.08
N ARG A 88 -6.23 -11.60 -4.58
CA ARG A 88 -5.06 -11.24 -3.79
C ARG A 88 -4.62 -9.81 -4.06
N VAL A 89 -4.25 -9.07 -3.00
CA VAL A 89 -3.76 -7.70 -3.05
C VAL A 89 -2.44 -7.59 -2.29
N ALA A 90 -1.43 -7.02 -2.93
CA ALA A 90 -0.18 -6.65 -2.27
C ALA A 90 -0.31 -5.26 -1.62
N VAL A 91 -0.03 -5.15 -0.34
CA VAL A 91 0.07 -3.86 0.35
C VAL A 91 1.52 -3.39 0.27
N VAL A 92 1.76 -2.35 -0.53
CA VAL A 92 3.12 -1.84 -0.82
C VAL A 92 3.19 -0.34 -0.53
N PRO A 93 3.66 0.06 0.67
CA PRO A 93 3.69 1.48 1.06
C PRO A 93 4.54 2.37 0.15
N LEU A 94 5.67 1.86 -0.33
CA LEU A 94 6.64 2.56 -1.18
C LEU A 94 6.56 2.10 -2.65
N LEU A 95 5.36 1.80 -3.14
CA LEU A 95 5.13 1.26 -4.49
C LEU A 95 5.76 2.12 -5.59
N TYR A 96 5.49 3.42 -5.55
CA TYR A 96 5.95 4.38 -6.56
C TYR A 96 7.42 4.76 -6.37
N GLU A 97 7.89 4.82 -5.13
CA GLU A 97 9.29 5.08 -4.81
C GLU A 97 10.19 3.91 -5.28
N ALA A 98 9.67 2.68 -5.23
CA ALA A 98 10.35 1.50 -5.74
C ALA A 98 10.21 1.29 -7.25
N GLY A 99 9.33 2.06 -7.92
CA GLY A 99 9.07 1.94 -9.36
C GLY A 99 8.37 0.62 -9.75
N TRP A 100 7.53 0.07 -8.85
CA TRP A 100 6.87 -1.23 -9.09
C TRP A 100 5.45 -1.11 -9.64
N GLU A 101 4.91 0.10 -9.82
CA GLU A 101 3.53 0.32 -10.27
C GLU A 101 3.20 -0.37 -11.61
N GLY A 102 4.16 -0.43 -12.52
CA GLY A 102 4.00 -1.10 -13.83
C GLY A 102 3.82 -2.62 -13.76
N ASP A 103 4.09 -3.24 -12.61
CA ASP A 103 3.92 -4.68 -12.39
C ASP A 103 2.47 -5.06 -12.00
N PHE A 104 1.61 -4.07 -11.73
CA PHE A 104 0.25 -4.28 -11.24
C PHE A 104 -0.80 -3.86 -12.27
N SER A 105 -1.85 -4.65 -12.37
CA SER A 105 -3.00 -4.40 -13.27
C SER A 105 -3.95 -3.33 -12.71
N LEU A 106 -3.97 -3.17 -11.38
CA LEU A 106 -4.78 -2.17 -10.68
C LEU A 106 -4.09 -1.74 -9.38
N VAL A 107 -4.02 -0.45 -9.14
CA VAL A 107 -3.44 0.15 -7.94
C VAL A 107 -4.48 0.99 -7.21
N GLY A 108 -4.81 0.61 -5.97
CA GLY A 108 -5.56 1.43 -5.03
C GLY A 108 -4.61 2.27 -4.16
N CYS A 109 -4.98 3.52 -3.85
CA CYS A 109 -4.23 4.40 -2.96
C CYS A 109 -5.08 4.85 -1.78
N VAL A 110 -4.68 4.51 -0.56
CA VAL A 110 -5.31 5.08 0.65
C VAL A 110 -4.69 6.46 0.91
N ALA A 111 -5.53 7.48 0.83
CA ALA A 111 -5.14 8.87 0.97
C ALA A 111 -5.83 9.54 2.17
N SER A 112 -5.14 10.47 2.78
CA SER A 112 -5.68 11.39 3.79
C SER A 112 -4.99 12.74 3.67
N ALA A 113 -5.67 13.81 4.01
CA ALA A 113 -5.10 15.14 4.04
C ALA A 113 -3.84 15.20 4.92
N ARG A 114 -2.88 16.04 4.54
CA ARG A 114 -1.60 16.20 5.26
C ARG A 114 -1.79 16.48 6.75
N GLU A 115 -2.77 17.32 7.09
CA GLU A 115 -3.08 17.63 8.50
C GLU A 115 -3.60 16.40 9.27
N THR A 116 -4.41 15.55 8.62
CA THR A 116 -4.88 14.28 9.18
C THR A 116 -3.70 13.32 9.42
N GLN A 117 -2.78 13.22 8.47
CA GLN A 117 -1.56 12.42 8.63
C GLN A 117 -0.73 12.90 9.82
N LEU A 118 -0.45 14.21 9.91
CA LEU A 118 0.29 14.82 11.01
C LEU A 118 -0.39 14.55 12.36
N LYS A 119 -1.69 14.81 12.46
CA LYS A 119 -2.48 14.55 13.67
C LYS A 119 -2.41 13.09 14.11
N ARG A 120 -2.52 12.15 13.17
CA ARG A 120 -2.43 10.71 13.46
C ARG A 120 -1.03 10.29 13.89
N MET A 121 -0.01 10.86 13.30
CA MET A 121 1.39 10.57 13.66
C MET A 121 1.74 11.07 15.05
N THR A 122 1.36 12.29 15.40
CA THR A 122 1.63 12.87 16.72
C THR A 122 0.78 12.23 17.83
N ALA A 123 -0.55 12.08 17.59
CA ALA A 123 -1.48 11.61 18.63
C ALA A 123 -1.40 10.09 18.87
N ARG A 124 -1.14 9.28 17.83
CA ARG A 124 -1.21 7.80 17.94
C ARG A 124 0.16 7.12 17.97
N ARG A 125 1.19 7.75 17.38
CA ARG A 125 2.54 7.17 17.28
C ARG A 125 3.56 7.89 18.16
N GLY A 126 3.17 8.98 18.83
CA GLY A 126 4.02 9.72 19.76
C GLY A 126 5.18 10.48 19.10
N TYR A 127 5.15 10.69 17.79
CA TYR A 127 6.17 11.49 17.12
C TYR A 127 6.03 12.97 17.46
N SER A 128 7.17 13.67 17.58
CA SER A 128 7.15 15.13 17.56
C SER A 128 6.64 15.64 16.19
N ARG A 129 6.25 16.91 16.12
CA ARG A 129 5.82 17.50 14.85
C ARG A 129 6.95 17.47 13.81
N GLU A 130 8.17 17.73 14.25
CA GLU A 130 9.40 17.74 13.43
C GLU A 130 9.68 16.35 12.88
N GLU A 131 9.62 15.31 13.72
CA GLU A 131 9.79 13.92 13.29
C GLU A 131 8.71 13.49 12.31
N ALA A 132 7.46 13.87 12.54
CA ALA A 132 6.35 13.58 11.63
C ALA A 132 6.56 14.24 10.27
N LEU A 133 6.97 15.51 10.23
CA LEU A 133 7.28 16.22 8.98
C LEU A 133 8.46 15.61 8.23
N ALA A 134 9.52 15.24 8.95
CA ALA A 134 10.69 14.56 8.34
C ALA A 134 10.30 13.21 7.70
N ARG A 135 9.44 12.43 8.34
CA ARG A 135 8.95 11.15 7.81
C ARG A 135 8.03 11.32 6.60
N LEU A 136 7.18 12.38 6.60
CA LEU A 136 6.37 12.71 5.44
C LEU A 136 7.24 13.13 4.25
N ALA A 137 8.26 13.94 4.49
CA ALA A 137 9.20 14.40 3.46
C ALA A 137 10.08 13.27 2.89
N ALA A 138 10.20 12.14 3.59
CA ALA A 138 10.99 10.97 3.15
C ALA A 138 10.22 10.06 2.14
N GLN A 139 8.94 10.35 1.88
CA GLN A 139 8.11 9.62 0.93
C GLN A 139 7.57 10.58 -0.14
N LEU A 140 7.12 10.03 -1.26
CA LEU A 140 6.32 10.79 -2.22
C LEU A 140 5.06 11.34 -1.51
N PRO A 141 4.67 12.60 -1.80
CA PRO A 141 3.40 13.14 -1.32
C PRO A 141 2.23 12.20 -1.63
N VAL A 142 1.29 12.10 -0.70
CA VAL A 142 0.15 11.18 -0.89
C VAL A 142 -0.74 11.64 -2.05
N GLU A 143 -0.77 12.92 -2.32
CA GLU A 143 -1.47 13.53 -3.45
C GLU A 143 -0.90 13.03 -4.78
N ASP A 144 0.44 12.95 -4.89
CA ASP A 144 1.12 12.43 -6.09
C ASP A 144 0.86 10.92 -6.26
N LYS A 145 0.82 10.16 -5.14
CA LYS A 145 0.45 8.73 -5.17
C LYS A 145 -1.00 8.55 -5.61
N ALA A 146 -1.91 9.35 -5.07
CA ALA A 146 -3.33 9.32 -5.42
C ALA A 146 -3.57 9.67 -6.90
N ALA A 147 -2.88 10.67 -7.43
CA ALA A 147 -2.98 11.07 -8.84
C ALA A 147 -2.50 9.99 -9.83
N ARG A 148 -1.62 9.08 -9.38
CA ARG A 148 -1.08 7.97 -10.18
C ARG A 148 -1.84 6.67 -10.00
N ALA A 149 -2.67 6.56 -8.96
CA ALA A 149 -3.45 5.37 -8.66
C ALA A 149 -4.68 5.24 -9.58
N ASP A 150 -5.12 4.01 -9.81
CA ASP A 150 -6.36 3.74 -10.55
C ASP A 150 -7.61 3.97 -9.69
N PHE A 151 -7.49 3.80 -8.36
CA PHE A 151 -8.58 4.02 -7.41
C PHE A 151 -8.07 4.69 -6.12
N VAL A 152 -8.80 5.70 -5.64
CA VAL A 152 -8.43 6.44 -4.42
C VAL A 152 -9.42 6.14 -3.30
N ILE A 153 -8.90 5.64 -2.18
CA ILE A 153 -9.63 5.39 -0.94
C ILE A 153 -9.37 6.56 0.01
N CYS A 154 -10.29 7.52 0.07
CA CYS A 154 -10.20 8.64 1.00
C CYS A 154 -10.47 8.19 2.44
N ASN A 155 -9.59 8.58 3.38
CA ASN A 155 -9.69 8.25 4.80
C ASN A 155 -9.54 9.49 5.68
N ASP A 156 -10.32 10.52 5.39
CA ASP A 156 -10.45 11.73 6.24
C ASP A 156 -11.78 11.78 7.01
N GLY A 157 -12.74 10.94 6.62
CA GLY A 157 -14.04 10.81 7.23
C GLY A 157 -14.10 9.80 8.37
N THR A 158 -15.25 9.17 8.52
CA THR A 158 -15.54 8.15 9.52
C THR A 158 -14.96 6.78 9.13
N VAL A 159 -14.99 5.83 10.06
CA VAL A 159 -14.62 4.43 9.76
C VAL A 159 -15.62 3.79 8.78
N ASP A 160 -16.87 4.21 8.79
CA ASP A 160 -17.90 3.70 7.88
C ASP A 160 -17.73 4.23 6.47
N ASP A 161 -17.30 5.50 6.31
CA ASP A 161 -16.90 6.05 5.00
C ASP A 161 -15.71 5.26 4.42
N LEU A 162 -14.69 4.99 5.26
CA LEU A 162 -13.57 4.16 4.83
C LEU A 162 -14.02 2.75 4.44
N ARG A 163 -14.94 2.14 5.21
CA ARG A 163 -15.44 0.79 4.92
C ARG A 163 -16.22 0.76 3.59
N ALA A 164 -17.01 1.78 3.29
CA ALA A 164 -17.70 1.90 2.01
C ALA A 164 -16.70 1.98 0.85
N ALA A 165 -15.72 2.89 0.92
CA ALA A 165 -14.72 3.04 -0.13
C ALA A 165 -13.84 1.80 -0.33
N VAL A 166 -13.52 1.07 0.75
CA VAL A 166 -12.81 -0.23 0.66
C VAL A 166 -13.72 -1.30 0.04
N GLY A 167 -15.02 -1.25 0.31
CA GLY A 167 -16.04 -2.12 -0.32
C GLY A 167 -16.05 -1.94 -1.84
N ASP A 168 -16.14 -0.70 -2.31
CA ASP A 168 -16.11 -0.36 -3.74
C ASP A 168 -14.82 -0.87 -4.40
N PHE A 169 -13.67 -0.67 -3.75
CA PHE A 169 -12.40 -1.19 -4.26
C PHE A 169 -12.37 -2.73 -4.32
N ALA A 170 -12.93 -3.41 -3.32
CA ALA A 170 -13.03 -4.86 -3.32
C ALA A 170 -13.93 -5.39 -4.45
N GLU A 171 -15.02 -4.70 -4.78
CA GLU A 171 -15.90 -5.04 -5.90
C GLU A 171 -15.17 -4.88 -7.24
N ILE A 172 -14.46 -3.79 -7.44
CA ILE A 172 -13.63 -3.56 -8.63
C ILE A 172 -12.61 -4.70 -8.79
N ILE A 173 -11.90 -5.08 -7.73
CA ILE A 173 -10.93 -6.19 -7.75
C ILE A 173 -11.61 -7.50 -8.18
N ARG A 174 -12.80 -7.82 -7.68
CA ARG A 174 -13.53 -9.04 -8.05
C ARG A 174 -13.95 -9.02 -9.51
N GLU A 175 -14.41 -7.88 -10.01
CA GLU A 175 -14.78 -7.71 -11.41
C GLU A 175 -13.56 -7.91 -12.33
N PHE A 176 -12.42 -7.30 -11.99
CA PHE A 176 -11.18 -7.52 -12.73
C PHE A 176 -10.75 -8.99 -12.70
N ASN A 177 -10.83 -9.64 -11.54
CA ASN A 177 -10.44 -11.04 -11.39
C ASN A 177 -11.33 -12.00 -12.21
N THR A 178 -12.62 -11.67 -12.39
CA THR A 178 -13.58 -12.50 -13.15
C THR A 178 -13.59 -12.23 -14.64
N ARG A 179 -13.46 -10.99 -15.07
CA ARG A 179 -13.64 -10.59 -16.49
C ARG A 179 -12.37 -10.59 -17.32
N GLY A 180 -11.19 -10.57 -16.68
CA GLY A 180 -9.92 -10.40 -17.37
C GLY A 180 -9.73 -8.99 -17.94
N GLU A 181 -8.50 -8.60 -18.25
CA GLU A 181 -8.12 -7.26 -18.74
C GLU A 181 -8.78 -6.81 -20.06
N LYS A 182 -9.57 -7.66 -20.72
CA LYS A 182 -9.98 -7.46 -22.11
C LYS A 182 -11.09 -6.43 -22.34
N ASN A 183 -11.69 -5.86 -21.32
CA ASN A 183 -12.76 -4.87 -21.53
C ASN A 183 -12.39 -3.53 -20.91
N GLY A 184 -12.07 -2.54 -21.76
CA GLY A 184 -11.82 -1.15 -21.39
C GLY A 184 -12.94 -0.43 -20.61
N ILE A 185 -14.04 -1.15 -20.34
CA ILE A 185 -15.24 -0.70 -19.63
C ILE A 185 -14.95 -0.27 -18.18
N ILE A 186 -13.98 -0.91 -17.51
CA ILE A 186 -13.69 -0.61 -16.08
C ILE A 186 -12.92 0.71 -15.95
N ARG A 187 -12.05 1.04 -16.91
CA ARG A 187 -11.37 2.34 -16.97
C ARG A 187 -12.37 3.49 -17.16
N ASP A 188 -13.49 3.22 -17.82
CA ASP A 188 -14.56 4.20 -18.04
C ASP A 188 -15.47 4.33 -16.81
N MET A 189 -15.71 3.25 -16.06
CA MET A 189 -16.44 3.29 -14.78
C MET A 189 -15.68 4.07 -13.70
N LEU A 190 -14.34 3.96 -13.67
CA LEU A 190 -13.49 4.72 -12.73
C LEU A 190 -13.39 6.21 -13.08
N LYS A 191 -13.71 6.61 -14.31
CA LYS A 191 -13.71 8.01 -14.78
C LYS A 191 -15.11 8.63 -14.84
N GLY A 192 -16.18 7.86 -14.66
CA GLY A 192 -17.56 8.28 -14.85
C GLY A 192 -18.33 8.67 -13.59
N GLY A 193 -17.67 8.89 -12.47
CA GLY A 193 -18.25 9.41 -11.22
C GLY A 193 -18.02 10.91 -11.07
N GLU A 194 -18.51 11.73 -12.02
CA GLU A 194 -18.78 13.16 -11.81
C GLU A 194 -20.24 13.39 -11.46
#